data_47a11d738c32f28774ec065385e99af5
#
_entry.id   47a11d738c32f28774ec065385e99af5
#
_cell.length_a   1.000
_cell.length_b   1.000
_cell.length_c   1.000
_cell.angle_alpha   90.00
_cell.angle_beta   90.00
_cell.angle_gamma   90.00
#
_symmetry.space_group_name_H-M   'P 1'
#
loop_
_entity.id
_entity.type
_entity.pdbx_description
1 polymer ?
#
loop_
_entity_poly.entity_id
_entity_poly.type
_entity_poly.pdbx_seq_one_letter_code
_entity_poly.pdbx_strand_id
1 'polypeptide(L)'
;MDDLPSEYDVIVIGTGMTESIVAAAASRVGKRVLHLDCNEYYGGMWAAFNFDGLQKWLAECQNKSSELEHESTDNLLKEGESLVKAGSQFATVFNIEEKWLIPEVLQEKDGEPQPSKDTQTEGNCDLAKEEHEGGLEKGEKESSESEKDKDSSQSKCWSQNKLKTLYRKFNLDLAPKLLYARGSLVELLISSNIARYAEFRSVSRVLTYINDKLETVPCSRADVFSTKEISVVEKRMLMQLLTLCHEYAKDPDNKEFQGFENKTFVEYLDSKKLTTNLRHYVLYAIAMSTNSTPCMEGVERTQRFLTSLGRYGNTPFLWPMYGSGELPQCFCRLCAVFGGVYHLKRAANSVIVAQGGEGGPHCAGIVSGSQRLTTQHLVIAVSDAPKSFLKSAPTGGLSRGIFITDRSILTGSKESLTLLQFPPQDGNGELVTVIEVGPSTNACPSGLFVVHMTCRQVKSAREDLASAVSTLLHTEPCEGVYRSDTQSQASQKNDEDKDVEGTDISQAVIQPVKPQLLWSLYFNCPETSSCDLSADVPSNVHLCSGPDLDLDFEVAVKQAKDIFKKMYPDCEFLPRAPDPEEIVLDDDTEPGPAFIDNKAESDTPAPAE
;
A
#
# COMPACT_ATOMS: atom_id res chain seq x y z
N MET A 1 -14.45 -31.32 -0.20
CA MET A 1 -14.53 -29.97 0.41
C MET A 1 -15.46 -30.12 1.59
N ASP A 2 -15.09 -29.55 2.74
CA ASP A 2 -15.96 -29.63 3.91
C ASP A 2 -17.21 -28.79 3.65
N ASP A 3 -18.39 -29.35 4.00
CA ASP A 3 -19.65 -28.66 3.86
C ASP A 3 -19.72 -27.51 4.87
N LEU A 4 -20.00 -26.30 4.36
CA LEU A 4 -20.24 -25.12 5.17
C LEU A 4 -21.67 -25.13 5.73
N PRO A 5 -21.93 -24.48 6.88
CA PRO A 5 -23.30 -24.17 7.29
C PRO A 5 -24.09 -23.54 6.13
N SER A 6 -25.34 -23.91 5.97
CA SER A 6 -26.16 -23.49 4.81
C SER A 6 -26.72 -22.07 4.91
N GLU A 7 -26.67 -21.46 6.10
CA GLU A 7 -27.36 -20.18 6.38
C GLU A 7 -26.44 -19.17 7.08
N TYR A 8 -26.41 -17.96 6.53
CA TYR A 8 -25.66 -16.82 7.05
C TYR A 8 -26.52 -15.55 7.03
N ASP A 9 -26.21 -14.60 7.91
CA ASP A 9 -26.83 -13.28 7.88
C ASP A 9 -26.18 -12.43 6.77
N VAL A 10 -24.84 -12.57 6.61
CA VAL A 10 -24.08 -11.89 5.57
C VAL A 10 -23.11 -12.86 4.89
N ILE A 11 -23.13 -12.90 3.56
CA ILE A 11 -22.07 -13.52 2.77
C ILE A 11 -21.27 -12.39 2.12
N VAL A 12 -19.94 -12.46 2.26
CA VAL A 12 -18.99 -11.50 1.67
C VAL A 12 -18.11 -12.23 0.66
N ILE A 13 -18.03 -11.71 -0.56
CA ILE A 13 -17.20 -12.25 -1.64
C ILE A 13 -16.11 -11.24 -2.00
N GLY A 14 -14.86 -11.70 -1.89
CA GLY A 14 -13.67 -10.85 -1.96
C GLY A 14 -13.18 -10.42 -0.59
N THR A 15 -11.86 -10.31 -0.42
CA THR A 15 -11.20 -9.91 0.83
C THR A 15 -10.53 -8.53 0.73
N GLY A 16 -11.05 -7.67 -0.14
CA GLY A 16 -10.60 -6.29 -0.30
C GLY A 16 -10.84 -5.43 0.95
N MET A 17 -10.47 -4.17 0.88
CA MET A 17 -10.52 -3.28 2.04
C MET A 17 -11.95 -3.03 2.52
N THR A 18 -12.85 -2.66 1.61
CA THR A 18 -14.26 -2.38 1.94
C THR A 18 -14.96 -3.62 2.46
N GLU A 19 -14.80 -4.75 1.78
CA GLU A 19 -15.36 -6.06 2.11
C GLU A 19 -14.94 -6.49 3.52
N SER A 20 -13.65 -6.40 3.81
CA SER A 20 -13.09 -6.80 5.10
C SER A 20 -13.59 -5.93 6.26
N ILE A 21 -13.73 -4.62 6.05
CA ILE A 21 -14.31 -3.71 7.05
C ILE A 21 -15.77 -4.05 7.30
N VAL A 22 -16.58 -4.29 6.25
CA VAL A 22 -17.99 -4.66 6.39
C VAL A 22 -18.15 -5.99 7.11
N ALA A 23 -17.34 -6.99 6.75
CA ALA A 23 -17.34 -8.31 7.40
C ALA A 23 -17.02 -8.17 8.90
N ALA A 24 -16.00 -7.39 9.24
CA ALA A 24 -15.62 -7.12 10.63
C ALA A 24 -16.73 -6.38 11.39
N ALA A 25 -17.40 -5.41 10.76
CA ALA A 25 -18.49 -4.67 11.38
C ALA A 25 -19.70 -5.57 11.65
N ALA A 26 -20.07 -6.42 10.69
CA ALA A 26 -21.19 -7.35 10.83
C ALA A 26 -20.93 -8.41 11.92
N SER A 27 -19.76 -9.03 11.92
CA SER A 27 -19.42 -10.02 12.94
C SER A 27 -19.35 -9.40 14.34
N ARG A 28 -18.87 -8.15 14.44
CA ARG A 28 -18.78 -7.42 15.71
C ARG A 28 -20.12 -7.19 16.40
N VAL A 29 -21.20 -7.05 15.62
CA VAL A 29 -22.58 -6.92 16.13
C VAL A 29 -23.31 -8.26 16.15
N GLY A 30 -22.58 -9.38 16.18
CA GLY A 30 -23.13 -10.73 16.40
C GLY A 30 -23.80 -11.35 15.18
N LYS A 31 -23.53 -10.86 13.94
CA LYS A 31 -24.07 -11.47 12.72
C LYS A 31 -23.20 -12.66 12.28
N ARG A 32 -23.88 -13.71 11.76
CA ARG A 32 -23.20 -14.87 11.18
C ARG A 32 -22.64 -14.47 9.81
N VAL A 33 -21.31 -14.34 9.70
CA VAL A 33 -20.63 -13.89 8.50
C VAL A 33 -19.88 -15.06 7.85
N LEU A 34 -20.10 -15.25 6.55
CA LEU A 34 -19.25 -16.08 5.70
C LEU A 34 -18.46 -15.18 4.76
N HIS A 35 -17.16 -15.31 4.74
CA HIS A 35 -16.26 -14.56 3.89
C HIS A 35 -15.51 -15.49 2.93
N LEU A 36 -15.80 -15.40 1.64
CA LEU A 36 -15.20 -16.22 0.59
C LEU A 36 -14.26 -15.40 -0.27
N ASP A 37 -13.17 -16.02 -0.71
CA ASP A 37 -12.30 -15.46 -1.75
C ASP A 37 -11.86 -16.57 -2.70
N CYS A 38 -11.89 -16.30 -4.00
CA CYS A 38 -11.41 -17.23 -5.03
C CYS A 38 -9.87 -17.35 -5.02
N ASN A 39 -9.17 -16.37 -4.47
CA ASN A 39 -7.72 -16.35 -4.35
C ASN A 39 -7.24 -17.16 -3.13
N GLU A 40 -5.94 -17.52 -3.13
CA GLU A 40 -5.28 -18.15 -1.99
C GLU A 40 -4.67 -17.14 -0.98
N TYR A 41 -4.89 -15.84 -1.22
CA TYR A 41 -4.36 -14.73 -0.45
C TYR A 41 -5.45 -13.72 -0.13
N TYR A 42 -5.24 -12.91 0.90
CA TYR A 42 -6.15 -11.83 1.31
C TYR A 42 -5.86 -10.52 0.58
N GLY A 43 -6.87 -9.69 0.45
CA GLY A 43 -6.75 -8.30 0.01
C GLY A 43 -7.09 -8.07 -1.46
N GLY A 44 -7.14 -9.11 -2.31
CA GLY A 44 -7.40 -8.92 -3.74
C GLY A 44 -6.44 -7.89 -4.37
N MET A 45 -6.95 -6.83 -4.98
CA MET A 45 -6.15 -5.73 -5.53
C MET A 45 -5.49 -4.82 -4.46
N TRP A 46 -5.82 -4.99 -3.17
CA TRP A 46 -5.17 -4.31 -2.05
C TRP A 46 -3.99 -5.12 -1.47
N ALA A 47 -3.70 -6.29 -2.01
CA ALA A 47 -2.69 -7.19 -1.48
C ALA A 47 -1.27 -6.64 -1.62
N ALA A 48 -0.41 -7.05 -0.68
CA ALA A 48 1.04 -6.94 -0.77
C ALA A 48 1.64 -8.34 -0.91
N PHE A 49 2.62 -8.50 -1.79
CA PHE A 49 3.26 -9.77 -2.08
C PHE A 49 4.75 -9.74 -1.79
N ASN A 50 5.30 -10.85 -1.34
CA ASN A 50 6.72 -11.05 -1.53
C ASN A 50 7.04 -11.20 -3.03
N PHE A 51 8.31 -11.12 -3.40
CA PHE A 51 8.68 -11.09 -4.81
C PHE A 51 8.25 -12.36 -5.58
N ASP A 52 8.35 -13.53 -4.97
CA ASP A 52 7.93 -14.82 -5.57
C ASP A 52 6.39 -14.91 -5.71
N GLY A 53 5.66 -14.45 -4.69
CA GLY A 53 4.21 -14.36 -4.73
C GLY A 53 3.70 -13.41 -5.82
N LEU A 54 4.39 -12.28 -6.02
CA LEU A 54 4.06 -11.35 -7.10
C LEU A 54 4.27 -11.99 -8.49
N GLN A 55 5.36 -12.75 -8.68
CA GLN A 55 5.61 -13.45 -9.93
C GLN A 55 4.54 -14.51 -10.23
N LYS A 56 4.08 -15.25 -9.23
CA LYS A 56 2.96 -16.20 -9.37
C LYS A 56 1.67 -15.49 -9.75
N TRP A 57 1.36 -14.40 -9.04
CA TRP A 57 0.19 -13.59 -9.34
C TRP A 57 0.20 -13.03 -10.76
N LEU A 58 1.35 -12.55 -11.24
CA LEU A 58 1.51 -12.07 -12.62
C LEU A 58 1.23 -13.19 -13.65
N ALA A 59 1.78 -14.39 -13.41
CA ALA A 59 1.55 -15.55 -14.27
C ALA A 59 0.07 -15.94 -14.30
N GLU A 60 -0.64 -15.91 -13.18
CA GLU A 60 -2.08 -16.16 -13.10
C GLU A 60 -2.89 -15.11 -13.86
N CYS A 61 -2.55 -13.83 -13.73
CA CYS A 61 -3.22 -12.74 -14.47
C CYS A 61 -3.07 -12.89 -15.99
N GLN A 62 -1.91 -13.36 -16.47
CA GLN A 62 -1.66 -13.59 -17.89
C GLN A 62 -2.34 -14.85 -18.43
N ASN A 63 -2.58 -15.86 -17.59
CA ASN A 63 -3.13 -17.17 -17.99
C ASN A 63 -4.66 -17.30 -17.78
N LYS A 64 -5.37 -16.25 -17.33
CA LYS A 64 -6.82 -16.27 -17.12
C LYS A 64 -7.59 -16.43 -18.43
N SER A 65 -7.66 -17.67 -18.93
CA SER A 65 -8.53 -18.10 -20.04
C SER A 65 -9.27 -19.42 -19.77
N SER A 66 -9.35 -19.90 -18.53
CA SER A 66 -10.10 -21.12 -18.23
C SER A 66 -11.55 -20.76 -17.84
N GLU A 67 -12.46 -21.00 -18.76
CA GLU A 67 -13.88 -21.15 -18.44
C GLU A 67 -14.02 -22.28 -17.42
N LEU A 68 -14.51 -21.97 -16.23
CA LEU A 68 -14.90 -22.98 -15.26
C LEU A 68 -16.04 -23.80 -15.88
N GLU A 69 -15.79 -25.08 -16.11
CA GLU A 69 -16.81 -26.02 -16.60
C GLU A 69 -18.02 -26.03 -15.65
N HIS A 70 -19.19 -25.88 -16.22
CA HIS A 70 -20.44 -25.85 -15.46
C HIS A 70 -20.94 -27.28 -15.20
N GLU A 71 -20.91 -27.69 -13.94
CA GLU A 71 -21.85 -28.71 -13.48
C GLU A 71 -23.27 -28.10 -13.45
N SER A 72 -24.27 -28.81 -13.92
CA SER A 72 -25.67 -28.36 -13.89
C SER A 72 -26.13 -28.26 -12.42
N THR A 73 -26.39 -27.06 -11.97
CA THR A 73 -26.79 -26.74 -10.58
C THR A 73 -28.30 -26.48 -10.45
N ASP A 74 -29.09 -26.87 -11.46
CA ASP A 74 -30.55 -26.61 -11.49
C ASP A 74 -31.29 -27.23 -10.29
N ASN A 75 -30.76 -28.30 -9.72
CA ASN A 75 -31.33 -28.98 -8.56
C ASN A 75 -31.22 -28.18 -7.25
N LEU A 76 -30.47 -27.06 -7.23
CA LEU A 76 -30.28 -26.23 -6.05
C LEU A 76 -31.25 -25.06 -5.98
N LEU A 77 -32.08 -24.86 -7.01
CA LEU A 77 -33.04 -23.77 -7.10
C LEU A 77 -34.39 -24.14 -6.51
N LYS A 78 -35.04 -23.17 -5.90
CA LYS A 78 -36.45 -23.20 -5.52
C LYS A 78 -37.30 -22.58 -6.63
N GLU A 79 -38.62 -22.84 -6.58
CA GLU A 79 -39.56 -22.25 -7.53
C GLU A 79 -39.51 -20.71 -7.50
N GLY A 80 -39.37 -20.07 -8.66
CA GLY A 80 -39.24 -18.61 -8.79
C GLY A 80 -37.83 -18.05 -8.60
N GLU A 81 -36.79 -18.89 -8.44
CA GLU A 81 -35.41 -18.49 -8.37
C GLU A 81 -34.70 -18.68 -9.72
N SER A 82 -33.67 -17.83 -9.95
CA SER A 82 -32.79 -17.93 -11.11
C SER A 82 -31.35 -17.81 -10.69
N LEU A 83 -30.43 -18.42 -11.46
CA LEU A 83 -29.00 -18.28 -11.28
C LEU A 83 -28.45 -17.15 -12.15
N VAL A 84 -27.69 -16.28 -11.52
CA VAL A 84 -26.91 -15.26 -12.22
C VAL A 84 -25.44 -15.56 -12.01
N LYS A 85 -24.72 -15.84 -13.10
CA LYS A 85 -23.30 -16.21 -13.03
C LYS A 85 -22.48 -15.09 -12.40
N ALA A 86 -21.77 -15.41 -11.33
CA ALA A 86 -20.77 -14.54 -10.73
C ALA A 86 -19.45 -14.62 -11.51
N GLY A 87 -18.61 -13.61 -11.36
CA GLY A 87 -17.28 -13.58 -11.94
C GLY A 87 -17.03 -12.32 -12.77
N SER A 88 -15.77 -11.95 -12.82
CA SER A 88 -15.32 -10.72 -13.46
C SER A 88 -15.66 -10.64 -14.95
N GLN A 89 -16.20 -9.53 -15.35
CA GLN A 89 -16.53 -9.19 -16.73
C GLN A 89 -15.48 -8.33 -17.41
N PHE A 90 -14.47 -7.91 -16.67
CA PHE A 90 -13.34 -7.14 -17.16
C PHE A 90 -12.04 -7.62 -16.51
N ALA A 91 -10.93 -7.40 -17.19
CA ALA A 91 -9.63 -7.74 -16.63
C ALA A 91 -9.34 -6.87 -15.39
N THR A 92 -8.96 -7.51 -14.29
CA THR A 92 -8.55 -6.82 -13.06
C THR A 92 -7.23 -6.10 -13.22
N VAL A 93 -6.37 -6.57 -14.13
CA VAL A 93 -5.14 -5.93 -14.56
C VAL A 93 -4.91 -6.18 -16.05
N PHE A 94 -4.31 -5.21 -16.73
CA PHE A 94 -4.00 -5.28 -18.16
C PHE A 94 -2.77 -4.41 -18.49
N ASN A 95 -2.26 -4.47 -19.72
CA ASN A 95 -1.03 -3.80 -20.14
C ASN A 95 0.15 -4.10 -19.20
N ILE A 96 0.30 -5.37 -18.81
CA ILE A 96 1.36 -5.81 -17.90
C ILE A 96 2.69 -5.82 -18.66
N GLU A 97 3.67 -5.08 -18.17
CA GLU A 97 5.03 -5.06 -18.66
C GLU A 97 6.03 -5.23 -17.52
N GLU A 98 6.82 -6.30 -17.56
CA GLU A 98 7.91 -6.56 -16.62
C GLU A 98 9.25 -6.44 -17.33
N LYS A 99 10.24 -5.82 -16.68
CA LYS A 99 11.60 -5.70 -17.24
C LYS A 99 12.66 -5.79 -16.15
N TRP A 100 13.68 -6.62 -16.41
CA TRP A 100 14.92 -6.68 -15.67
C TRP A 100 15.97 -5.80 -16.34
N LEU A 101 16.69 -4.96 -15.56
CA LEU A 101 17.72 -4.06 -16.04
C LEU A 101 19.12 -4.46 -15.53
N ILE A 102 19.22 -5.61 -14.89
CA ILE A 102 20.46 -6.20 -14.39
C ILE A 102 20.66 -7.59 -14.99
N PRO A 103 21.94 -8.05 -15.12
CA PRO A 103 22.24 -9.37 -15.68
C PRO A 103 21.73 -10.49 -14.76
N GLU A 104 21.52 -11.66 -15.34
CA GLU A 104 21.07 -12.84 -14.58
C GLU A 104 22.12 -13.28 -13.56
N VAL A 105 23.37 -13.31 -13.97
CA VAL A 105 24.54 -13.68 -13.15
C VAL A 105 25.61 -12.61 -13.31
N LEU A 106 26.30 -12.26 -12.23
CA LEU A 106 27.48 -11.39 -12.32
C LEU A 106 28.62 -12.15 -13.03
N GLN A 107 29.18 -11.57 -14.06
CA GLN A 107 30.42 -12.08 -14.64
C GLN A 107 31.59 -11.78 -13.69
N GLU A 108 32.22 -12.80 -13.14
CA GLU A 108 33.51 -12.64 -12.48
C GLU A 108 34.51 -12.22 -13.55
N LYS A 109 35.13 -11.06 -13.41
CA LYS A 109 36.34 -10.76 -14.21
C LYS A 109 37.41 -11.72 -13.76
N ASP A 110 37.86 -12.59 -14.67
CA ASP A 110 39.04 -13.40 -14.50
C ASP A 110 40.18 -12.47 -14.03
N GLY A 111 40.50 -12.58 -12.75
CA GLY A 111 41.69 -11.96 -12.19
C GLY A 111 42.90 -12.61 -12.83
N GLU A 112 43.92 -11.81 -13.16
CA GLU A 112 45.21 -12.28 -13.64
C GLU A 112 45.70 -13.49 -12.81
N PRO A 113 46.26 -14.54 -13.44
CA PRO A 113 46.68 -15.73 -12.73
C PRO A 113 47.84 -15.39 -11.79
N GLN A 114 47.63 -15.47 -10.49
CA GLN A 114 48.72 -15.51 -9.53
C GLN A 114 49.44 -16.86 -9.64
N PRO A 115 50.80 -16.90 -9.61
CA PRO A 115 51.53 -18.14 -9.77
C PRO A 115 51.33 -19.09 -8.59
N SER A 116 50.96 -20.31 -8.94
CA SER A 116 50.80 -21.46 -8.09
C SER A 116 52.04 -21.69 -7.19
N LYS A 117 51.82 -21.79 -5.89
CA LYS A 117 52.72 -22.51 -4.99
C LYS A 117 52.10 -23.84 -4.62
N ASP A 118 52.62 -24.87 -5.24
CA ASP A 118 52.42 -26.26 -4.86
C ASP A 118 52.82 -26.48 -3.40
N THR A 119 51.92 -27.09 -2.62
CA THR A 119 52.34 -27.98 -1.55
C THR A 119 51.26 -29.04 -1.35
N GLN A 120 51.60 -30.24 -1.77
CA GLN A 120 50.91 -31.48 -1.51
C GLN A 120 50.92 -31.77 -0.01
N THR A 121 49.81 -32.22 0.56
CA THR A 121 49.83 -33.33 1.53
C THR A 121 48.46 -34.00 1.53
N GLU A 122 48.50 -35.26 1.20
CA GLU A 122 47.42 -36.25 1.34
C GLU A 122 47.13 -36.53 2.83
N GLY A 123 45.92 -36.93 3.12
CA GLY A 123 45.55 -37.40 4.48
C GLY A 123 44.09 -37.76 4.58
N ASN A 124 43.85 -38.99 4.38
CA ASN A 124 42.65 -39.78 4.29
C ASN A 124 41.89 -39.93 5.63
N CYS A 125 40.62 -40.33 5.52
CA CYS A 125 39.81 -41.22 6.39
C CYS A 125 38.97 -40.66 7.52
N ASP A 126 37.70 -40.91 7.34
CA ASP A 126 36.71 -41.78 8.02
C ASP A 126 35.94 -41.25 9.22
N LEU A 127 34.63 -41.31 8.98
CA LEU A 127 33.49 -41.86 9.75
C LEU A 127 33.56 -41.91 11.29
N ALA A 128 32.61 -41.32 11.96
CA ALA A 128 31.60 -42.00 12.81
C ALA A 128 31.01 -41.08 13.90
N LYS A 129 29.74 -41.02 13.90
CA LYS A 129 28.70 -41.24 14.95
C LYS A 129 29.03 -41.01 16.42
N GLU A 130 27.93 -40.47 16.99
CA GLU A 130 27.33 -40.71 18.32
C GLU A 130 27.64 -39.70 19.44
N GLU A 131 26.57 -38.99 19.80
CA GLU A 131 25.75 -38.99 21.02
C GLU A 131 26.44 -38.73 22.38
N HIS A 132 25.78 -37.89 23.10
CA HIS A 132 25.43 -37.84 24.52
C HIS A 132 25.95 -36.68 25.38
N GLU A 133 24.93 -35.96 25.85
CA GLU A 133 24.67 -35.49 27.23
C GLU A 133 25.76 -34.81 28.09
N GLY A 134 25.33 -33.69 28.62
CA GLY A 134 25.50 -33.48 30.06
C GLY A 134 26.34 -32.33 30.55
N GLY A 135 25.67 -31.33 31.10
CA GLY A 135 26.11 -30.87 32.41
C GLY A 135 26.82 -29.51 32.53
N LEU A 136 26.04 -28.54 32.98
CA LEU A 136 26.27 -27.60 34.09
C LEU A 136 27.52 -26.68 34.20
N GLU A 137 27.16 -25.43 34.28
CA GLU A 137 27.52 -24.38 35.25
C GLU A 137 28.72 -23.44 35.02
N LYS A 138 28.29 -22.14 35.06
CA LYS A 138 28.92 -20.95 35.69
C LYS A 138 30.09 -20.24 35.01
N GLY A 139 29.86 -18.98 34.83
CA GLY A 139 30.91 -17.97 34.87
C GLY A 139 30.66 -16.70 34.05
N GLU A 140 30.00 -15.73 34.66
CA GLU A 140 29.95 -14.36 34.22
C GLU A 140 31.36 -13.80 33.95
N LYS A 141 31.59 -13.18 32.81
CA LYS A 141 32.41 -11.99 32.68
C LYS A 141 31.99 -11.22 31.45
N GLU A 142 31.43 -10.03 31.71
CA GLU A 142 31.32 -8.96 30.75
C GLU A 142 32.68 -8.68 30.10
N SER A 143 32.74 -8.78 28.81
CA SER A 143 33.75 -8.09 28.02
C SER A 143 33.05 -7.43 26.84
N SER A 144 32.89 -6.12 26.97
CA SER A 144 32.52 -5.22 25.90
C SER A 144 33.58 -5.27 24.79
N GLU A 145 33.34 -6.06 23.78
CA GLU A 145 34.02 -5.92 22.49
C GLU A 145 33.13 -5.11 21.56
N SER A 146 33.53 -3.86 21.35
CA SER A 146 33.05 -3.02 20.28
C SER A 146 33.34 -3.70 18.96
N GLU A 147 32.33 -4.28 18.32
CA GLU A 147 32.38 -4.62 16.91
C GLU A 147 32.55 -3.34 16.11
N LYS A 148 33.78 -3.05 15.76
CA LYS A 148 34.11 -2.08 14.72
C LYS A 148 33.53 -2.59 13.42
N ASP A 149 32.46 -1.97 13.00
CA ASP A 149 31.94 -2.05 11.64
C ASP A 149 33.10 -1.77 10.66
N LYS A 150 33.71 -2.82 10.17
CA LYS A 150 34.51 -2.78 8.96
C LYS A 150 33.51 -2.68 7.80
N ASP A 151 33.07 -1.47 7.52
CA ASP A 151 32.41 -1.13 6.27
C ASP A 151 33.43 -1.35 5.13
N SER A 152 33.50 -2.61 4.69
CA SER A 152 34.21 -2.94 3.48
C SER A 152 33.37 -2.38 2.34
N SER A 153 33.84 -1.33 1.70
CA SER A 153 33.38 -0.76 0.44
C SER A 153 33.56 -1.77 -0.73
N GLN A 154 32.90 -2.93 -0.62
CA GLN A 154 32.69 -3.79 -1.76
C GLN A 154 31.56 -3.19 -2.58
N SER A 155 31.84 -2.80 -3.81
CA SER A 155 30.85 -2.39 -4.80
C SER A 155 29.72 -3.42 -4.85
N LYS A 156 28.53 -3.05 -4.35
CA LYS A 156 27.36 -3.94 -4.30
C LYS A 156 26.80 -4.10 -5.71
N CYS A 157 27.39 -5.00 -6.51
CA CYS A 157 26.81 -5.39 -7.79
C CYS A 157 25.56 -6.24 -7.54
N TRP A 158 24.46 -5.91 -8.22
CA TRP A 158 23.21 -6.65 -8.18
C TRP A 158 23.06 -7.54 -9.41
N SER A 159 22.55 -8.76 -9.22
CA SER A 159 22.12 -9.66 -10.29
C SER A 159 20.72 -10.19 -10.00
N GLN A 160 20.03 -10.69 -11.04
CA GLN A 160 18.69 -11.25 -10.87
C GLN A 160 18.69 -12.39 -9.85
N ASN A 161 19.69 -13.32 -9.96
CA ASN A 161 19.76 -14.45 -9.03
C ASN A 161 19.96 -13.99 -7.59
N LYS A 162 20.82 -12.98 -7.34
CA LYS A 162 20.98 -12.40 -6.00
C LYS A 162 19.68 -11.77 -5.48
N LEU A 163 18.97 -11.03 -6.32
CA LEU A 163 17.66 -10.45 -5.96
C LEU A 163 16.64 -11.54 -5.65
N LYS A 164 16.57 -12.59 -6.48
CA LYS A 164 15.66 -13.72 -6.28
C LYS A 164 15.93 -14.48 -4.97
N THR A 165 17.16 -14.55 -4.46
CA THR A 165 17.45 -15.17 -3.15
C THR A 165 16.86 -14.37 -1.97
N LEU A 166 16.56 -13.09 -2.17
CA LEU A 166 16.01 -12.19 -1.16
C LEU A 166 14.49 -12.06 -1.22
N TYR A 167 13.80 -12.89 -2.00
CA TYR A 167 12.37 -12.77 -2.31
C TYR A 167 11.46 -12.57 -1.07
N ARG A 168 11.77 -13.23 0.05
CA ARG A 168 10.99 -13.15 1.29
C ARG A 168 11.10 -11.81 2.03
N LYS A 169 12.10 -10.99 1.67
CA LYS A 169 12.33 -9.68 2.29
C LYS A 169 11.65 -8.54 1.56
N PHE A 170 10.92 -8.84 0.48
CA PHE A 170 10.12 -7.86 -0.24
C PHE A 170 8.66 -7.95 0.20
N ASN A 171 8.03 -6.79 0.29
CA ASN A 171 6.58 -6.62 0.38
C ASN A 171 6.19 -5.55 -0.64
N LEU A 172 5.62 -6.00 -1.76
CA LEU A 172 5.32 -5.20 -2.93
C LEU A 172 3.80 -5.01 -3.04
N ASP A 173 3.34 -3.79 -2.82
CA ASP A 173 1.93 -3.46 -2.83
C ASP A 173 1.41 -3.31 -4.26
N LEU A 174 0.28 -3.94 -4.57
CA LEU A 174 -0.45 -3.69 -5.82
C LEU A 174 -1.06 -2.28 -5.81
N ALA A 175 -1.61 -1.85 -4.68
CA ALA A 175 -2.23 -0.54 -4.48
C ALA A 175 -1.70 0.13 -3.19
N PRO A 176 -0.48 0.69 -3.23
CA PRO A 176 0.10 1.35 -2.06
C PRO A 176 -0.68 2.61 -1.72
N LYS A 177 -1.00 2.75 -0.45
CA LYS A 177 -1.69 3.94 0.09
C LYS A 177 -1.07 4.35 1.41
N LEU A 178 -1.20 5.63 1.72
CA LEU A 178 -0.82 6.21 3.01
C LEU A 178 -2.07 6.44 3.86
N LEU A 179 -1.86 6.64 5.15
CA LEU A 179 -2.93 7.03 6.06
C LEU A 179 -2.66 8.45 6.53
N TYR A 180 -3.64 9.33 6.41
CA TYR A 180 -3.58 10.59 7.16
C TYR A 180 -3.63 10.30 8.65
N ALA A 181 -2.76 10.93 9.43
CA ALA A 181 -2.67 10.72 10.88
C ALA A 181 -3.99 11.01 11.63
N ARG A 182 -4.89 11.82 11.04
CA ARG A 182 -6.28 12.06 11.48
C ARG A 182 -7.31 11.69 10.42
N GLY A 183 -6.98 10.73 9.54
CA GLY A 183 -7.93 10.21 8.56
C GLY A 183 -8.92 9.24 9.18
N SER A 184 -10.02 8.98 8.47
CA SER A 184 -11.12 8.13 8.95
C SER A 184 -10.67 6.70 9.28
N LEU A 185 -9.71 6.15 8.53
CA LEU A 185 -9.20 4.81 8.82
C LEU A 185 -8.40 4.78 10.13
N VAL A 186 -7.56 5.78 10.42
CA VAL A 186 -6.81 5.84 11.68
C VAL A 186 -7.77 5.96 12.87
N GLU A 187 -8.78 6.81 12.76
CA GLU A 187 -9.80 6.92 13.81
C GLU A 187 -10.60 5.62 13.98
N LEU A 188 -10.89 4.94 12.86
CA LEU A 188 -11.56 3.64 12.89
C LEU A 188 -10.72 2.55 13.58
N LEU A 189 -9.43 2.46 13.24
CA LEU A 189 -8.51 1.51 13.86
C LEU A 189 -8.38 1.71 15.37
N ILE A 190 -8.40 2.98 15.82
CA ILE A 190 -8.33 3.32 17.24
C ILE A 190 -9.66 2.98 17.94
N SER A 191 -10.79 3.46 17.41
CA SER A 191 -12.10 3.28 18.04
C SER A 191 -12.52 1.80 18.13
N SER A 192 -12.19 1.01 17.11
CA SER A 192 -12.49 -0.42 17.06
C SER A 192 -11.47 -1.31 17.78
N ASN A 193 -10.38 -0.73 18.32
CA ASN A 193 -9.26 -1.45 18.96
C ASN A 193 -8.50 -2.40 18.01
N ILE A 194 -8.57 -2.15 16.69
CA ILE A 194 -7.82 -2.91 15.67
C ILE A 194 -6.35 -2.46 15.60
N ALA A 195 -6.05 -1.23 16.02
CA ALA A 195 -4.70 -0.65 15.96
C ALA A 195 -3.61 -1.56 16.59
N ARG A 196 -3.96 -2.43 17.51
CA ARG A 196 -3.05 -3.41 18.13
C ARG A 196 -2.57 -4.53 17.18
N TYR A 197 -3.22 -4.69 16.03
CA TYR A 197 -2.88 -5.72 15.03
C TYR A 197 -2.00 -5.20 13.90
N ALA A 198 -1.76 -3.90 13.83
CA ALA A 198 -0.96 -3.27 12.79
C ALA A 198 0.07 -2.31 13.38
N GLU A 199 1.26 -2.34 12.82
CA GLU A 199 2.33 -1.40 13.15
C GLU A 199 2.44 -0.34 12.06
N PHE A 200 2.78 0.88 12.46
CA PHE A 200 2.85 2.02 11.55
C PHE A 200 4.16 2.78 11.70
N ARG A 201 4.61 3.35 10.59
CA ARG A 201 5.74 4.27 10.57
C ARG A 201 5.32 5.61 9.98
N SER A 202 5.76 6.69 10.60
CA SER A 202 5.54 8.03 10.06
C SER A 202 6.38 8.22 8.79
N VAL A 203 5.78 8.80 7.75
CA VAL A 203 6.48 9.20 6.53
C VAL A 203 7.56 10.22 6.92
N SER A 204 8.81 9.99 6.48
CA SER A 204 9.96 10.78 6.91
C SER A 204 9.97 12.15 6.24
N ARG A 205 9.53 12.22 4.99
CA ARG A 205 9.57 13.44 4.18
C ARG A 205 8.50 13.46 3.10
N VAL A 206 8.00 14.64 2.81
CA VAL A 206 7.13 14.94 1.67
C VAL A 206 7.93 15.79 0.69
N LEU A 207 7.97 15.39 -0.57
CA LEU A 207 8.70 16.06 -1.64
C LEU A 207 7.74 16.56 -2.72
N THR A 208 8.19 17.53 -3.48
CA THR A 208 7.60 17.93 -4.76
C THR A 208 8.71 18.14 -5.78
N TYR A 209 8.36 18.05 -7.07
CA TYR A 209 9.28 18.33 -8.16
C TYR A 209 8.95 19.70 -8.76
N ILE A 210 9.89 20.65 -8.64
CA ILE A 210 9.73 22.04 -9.09
C ILE A 210 11.07 22.57 -9.59
N ASN A 211 11.07 23.32 -10.69
CA ASN A 211 12.28 23.93 -11.28
C ASN A 211 13.40 22.89 -11.49
N ASP A 212 13.06 21.73 -12.03
CA ASP A 212 13.97 20.60 -12.30
C ASP A 212 14.71 20.05 -11.05
N LYS A 213 14.11 20.23 -9.87
CA LYS A 213 14.67 19.76 -8.60
C LYS A 213 13.63 19.12 -7.71
N LEU A 214 14.09 18.17 -6.88
CA LEU A 214 13.32 17.65 -5.77
C LEU A 214 13.44 18.57 -4.57
N GLU A 215 12.34 19.13 -4.12
CA GLU A 215 12.28 20.02 -2.97
C GLU A 215 11.43 19.44 -1.84
N THR A 216 11.89 19.64 -0.61
CA THR A 216 11.16 19.20 0.58
C THR A 216 10.02 20.17 0.89
N VAL A 217 8.82 19.61 1.03
CA VAL A 217 7.62 20.35 1.41
C VAL A 217 7.68 20.68 2.90
N PRO A 218 7.56 21.95 3.29
CA PRO A 218 7.53 22.32 4.70
C PRO A 218 6.27 21.75 5.37
N CYS A 219 6.46 20.86 6.33
CA CYS A 219 5.36 20.22 7.07
C CYS A 219 5.15 20.82 8.48
N SER A 220 5.95 21.79 8.88
CA SER A 220 5.79 22.49 10.16
C SER A 220 5.95 24.00 10.00
N ARG A 221 5.46 24.76 10.99
CA ARG A 221 5.71 26.21 11.01
C ARG A 221 7.20 26.51 11.04
N ALA A 222 7.98 25.72 11.78
CA ALA A 222 9.44 25.86 11.85
C ALA A 222 10.09 25.67 10.48
N ASP A 223 9.64 24.66 9.70
CA ASP A 223 10.16 24.40 8.35
C ASP A 223 9.84 25.56 7.41
N VAL A 224 8.61 26.10 7.45
CA VAL A 224 8.24 27.28 6.65
C VAL A 224 9.15 28.47 6.97
N PHE A 225 9.48 28.69 8.26
CA PHE A 225 10.35 29.82 8.64
C PHE A 225 11.82 29.56 8.32
N SER A 226 12.29 28.30 8.38
CA SER A 226 13.69 27.94 8.14
C SER A 226 14.07 27.87 6.66
N THR A 227 13.12 27.58 5.76
CA THR A 227 13.39 27.47 4.32
C THR A 227 13.88 28.80 3.75
N LYS A 228 14.94 28.75 2.90
CA LYS A 228 15.51 29.92 2.22
C LYS A 228 14.88 30.17 0.85
N GLU A 229 14.15 29.21 0.33
CA GLU A 229 13.56 29.24 -1.01
C GLU A 229 12.33 30.16 -1.12
N ILE A 230 11.74 30.53 0.02
CA ILE A 230 10.52 31.34 0.12
C ILE A 230 10.83 32.64 0.85
N SER A 231 10.48 33.79 0.26
CA SER A 231 10.65 35.11 0.85
C SER A 231 9.76 35.31 2.10
N VAL A 232 10.11 36.28 2.96
CA VAL A 232 9.33 36.59 4.17
C VAL A 232 7.88 36.98 3.87
N VAL A 233 7.63 37.66 2.75
CA VAL A 233 6.30 38.05 2.32
C VAL A 233 5.50 36.82 1.90
N GLU A 234 6.09 35.94 1.10
CA GLU A 234 5.48 34.69 0.68
C GLU A 234 5.17 33.76 1.85
N LYS A 235 6.05 33.64 2.83
CA LYS A 235 5.80 32.90 4.08
C LYS A 235 4.55 33.42 4.79
N ARG A 236 4.37 34.72 4.86
CA ARG A 236 3.18 35.34 5.48
C ARG A 236 1.90 35.01 4.67
N MET A 237 1.96 35.13 3.34
CA MET A 237 0.82 34.80 2.47
C MET A 237 0.43 33.33 2.60
N LEU A 238 1.42 32.43 2.56
CA LEU A 238 1.20 30.99 2.75
C LEU A 238 0.54 30.72 4.10
N MET A 239 1.06 31.27 5.19
CA MET A 239 0.51 31.07 6.54
C MET A 239 -0.93 31.59 6.68
N GLN A 240 -1.27 32.72 6.04
CA GLN A 240 -2.65 33.23 6.03
C GLN A 240 -3.59 32.27 5.31
N LEU A 241 -3.21 31.77 4.12
CA LEU A 241 -4.01 30.81 3.36
C LEU A 241 -4.20 29.49 4.13
N LEU A 242 -3.11 28.93 4.66
CA LEU A 242 -3.18 27.67 5.41
C LEU A 242 -4.03 27.79 6.68
N THR A 243 -3.96 28.93 7.38
CA THR A 243 -4.82 29.19 8.54
C THR A 243 -6.30 29.23 8.13
N LEU A 244 -6.62 29.90 7.04
CA LEU A 244 -7.97 29.98 6.52
C LEU A 244 -8.53 28.59 6.12
N CYS A 245 -7.74 27.78 5.41
CA CYS A 245 -8.12 26.40 5.08
C CYS A 245 -8.26 25.52 6.33
N HIS A 246 -7.38 25.71 7.34
CA HIS A 246 -7.47 24.94 8.59
C HIS A 246 -8.76 25.23 9.37
N GLU A 247 -9.25 26.46 9.33
CA GLU A 247 -10.46 26.89 10.04
C GLU A 247 -11.75 26.57 9.28
N TYR A 248 -11.67 26.12 8.04
CA TYR A 248 -12.82 25.88 7.16
C TYR A 248 -13.91 24.98 7.81
N ALA A 249 -13.53 23.89 8.50
CA ALA A 249 -14.52 23.03 9.15
C ALA A 249 -15.31 23.72 10.29
N LYS A 250 -14.77 24.81 10.86
CA LYS A 250 -15.44 25.56 11.92
C LYS A 250 -16.37 26.63 11.38
N ASP A 251 -16.08 27.14 10.18
CA ASP A 251 -16.82 28.19 9.50
C ASP A 251 -16.87 27.92 7.98
N PRO A 252 -17.69 26.93 7.53
CA PRO A 252 -17.81 26.61 6.10
C PRO A 252 -18.41 27.75 5.27
N ASP A 253 -19.20 28.61 5.90
CA ASP A 253 -19.87 29.75 5.24
C ASP A 253 -18.99 31.03 5.23
N ASN A 254 -17.71 30.89 5.51
CA ASN A 254 -16.77 31.99 5.53
C ASN A 254 -16.79 32.77 4.21
N LYS A 255 -16.92 34.11 4.32
CA LYS A 255 -17.01 35.03 3.18
C LYS A 255 -15.85 34.89 2.18
N GLU A 256 -14.71 34.42 2.64
CA GLU A 256 -13.50 34.21 1.83
C GLU A 256 -13.66 33.12 0.75
N PHE A 257 -14.63 32.20 0.91
CA PHE A 257 -14.95 31.15 -0.05
C PHE A 257 -16.19 31.46 -0.90
N GLN A 258 -16.95 32.52 -0.56
CA GLN A 258 -18.15 32.91 -1.30
C GLN A 258 -17.81 33.28 -2.76
N GLY A 259 -18.57 32.71 -3.70
CA GLY A 259 -18.37 32.89 -5.14
C GLY A 259 -17.32 31.96 -5.76
N PHE A 260 -16.81 30.97 -4.99
CA PHE A 260 -15.91 29.92 -5.48
C PHE A 260 -16.54 28.52 -5.47
N GLU A 261 -17.82 28.38 -5.12
CA GLU A 261 -18.52 27.10 -5.00
C GLU A 261 -18.51 26.28 -6.31
N ASN A 262 -18.52 26.98 -7.46
CA ASN A 262 -18.51 26.36 -8.78
C ASN A 262 -17.19 26.63 -9.56
N LYS A 263 -16.12 27.04 -8.86
CA LYS A 263 -14.81 27.32 -9.44
C LYS A 263 -13.79 26.25 -9.07
N THR A 264 -12.66 26.24 -9.77
CA THR A 264 -11.53 25.38 -9.43
C THR A 264 -10.72 25.93 -8.28
N PHE A 265 -10.00 25.03 -7.61
CA PHE A 265 -9.08 25.43 -6.54
C PHE A 265 -7.94 26.34 -7.05
N VAL A 266 -7.51 26.14 -8.28
CA VAL A 266 -6.52 27.01 -8.93
C VAL A 266 -7.04 28.44 -9.06
N GLU A 267 -8.29 28.65 -9.53
CA GLU A 267 -8.89 29.97 -9.63
C GLU A 267 -8.99 30.67 -8.25
N TYR A 268 -9.25 29.90 -7.20
CA TYR A 268 -9.21 30.41 -5.85
C TYR A 268 -7.81 30.84 -5.41
N LEU A 269 -6.79 29.98 -5.65
CA LEU A 269 -5.39 30.29 -5.34
C LEU A 269 -4.88 31.54 -6.10
N ASP A 270 -5.27 31.68 -7.38
CA ASP A 270 -4.95 32.83 -8.21
C ASP A 270 -5.58 34.14 -7.65
N SER A 271 -6.81 34.06 -7.11
CA SER A 271 -7.47 35.19 -6.47
C SER A 271 -6.71 35.70 -5.24
N LYS A 272 -5.97 34.80 -4.55
CA LYS A 272 -5.12 35.14 -3.39
C LYS A 272 -3.77 35.74 -3.79
N LYS A 273 -3.51 35.90 -5.10
CA LYS A 273 -2.27 36.49 -5.66
C LYS A 273 -1.00 35.80 -5.18
N LEU A 274 -1.07 34.46 -5.04
CA LEU A 274 0.08 33.64 -4.70
C LEU A 274 1.09 33.65 -5.86
N THR A 275 2.39 33.61 -5.52
CA THR A 275 3.42 33.38 -6.53
C THR A 275 3.28 31.99 -7.14
N THR A 276 3.83 31.79 -8.32
CA THR A 276 3.78 30.50 -9.02
C THR A 276 4.33 29.36 -8.15
N ASN A 277 5.41 29.60 -7.41
CA ASN A 277 5.99 28.59 -6.51
C ASN A 277 5.05 28.28 -5.35
N LEU A 278 4.47 29.27 -4.67
CA LEU A 278 3.52 29.02 -3.59
C LEU A 278 2.28 28.28 -4.06
N ARG A 279 1.73 28.67 -5.23
CA ARG A 279 0.61 27.96 -5.84
C ARG A 279 0.97 26.50 -6.09
N HIS A 280 2.15 26.23 -6.62
CA HIS A 280 2.64 24.88 -6.86
C HIS A 280 2.68 24.04 -5.57
N TYR A 281 3.28 24.59 -4.49
CA TYR A 281 3.33 23.90 -3.20
C TYR A 281 1.94 23.60 -2.64
N VAL A 282 1.03 24.56 -2.68
CA VAL A 282 -0.32 24.37 -2.14
C VAL A 282 -1.12 23.38 -2.98
N LEU A 283 -1.10 23.54 -4.31
CA LEU A 283 -1.90 22.73 -5.22
C LEU A 283 -1.43 21.27 -5.27
N TYR A 284 -0.14 21.07 -5.56
CA TYR A 284 0.35 19.72 -5.84
C TYR A 284 0.87 18.99 -4.60
N ALA A 285 1.51 19.69 -3.67
CA ALA A 285 2.17 19.03 -2.56
C ALA A 285 1.35 18.96 -1.27
N ILE A 286 0.53 19.97 -0.99
CA ILE A 286 -0.32 20.02 0.22
C ILE A 286 -1.72 19.48 -0.07
N ALA A 287 -2.42 20.09 -1.05
CA ALA A 287 -3.77 19.64 -1.43
C ALA A 287 -3.74 18.38 -2.33
N MET A 288 -2.60 18.04 -2.94
CA MET A 288 -2.46 16.88 -3.86
C MET A 288 -3.57 16.88 -4.91
N SER A 289 -3.79 18.04 -5.50
CA SER A 289 -4.89 18.38 -6.37
C SER A 289 -4.39 18.68 -7.78
N THR A 290 -5.31 18.66 -8.72
CA THR A 290 -5.06 19.01 -10.13
C THR A 290 -5.67 20.38 -10.48
N ASN A 291 -5.39 20.88 -11.68
CA ASN A 291 -5.97 22.14 -12.15
C ASN A 291 -7.49 22.12 -12.27
N SER A 292 -8.11 20.93 -12.38
CA SER A 292 -9.55 20.75 -12.49
C SER A 292 -10.26 20.49 -11.15
N THR A 293 -9.52 20.35 -10.05
CA THR A 293 -10.10 20.07 -8.74
C THR A 293 -11.03 21.20 -8.30
N PRO A 294 -12.28 20.90 -7.88
CA PRO A 294 -13.20 21.89 -7.35
C PRO A 294 -12.62 22.64 -6.14
N CYS A 295 -12.97 23.92 -5.98
CA CYS A 295 -12.39 24.77 -4.94
C CYS A 295 -12.59 24.19 -3.54
N MET A 296 -13.81 23.80 -3.20
CA MET A 296 -14.12 23.30 -1.84
C MET A 296 -13.38 21.98 -1.55
N GLU A 297 -13.28 21.10 -2.54
CA GLU A 297 -12.50 19.86 -2.42
C GLU A 297 -11.01 20.15 -2.18
N GLY A 298 -10.42 21.13 -2.89
CA GLY A 298 -9.02 21.54 -2.66
C GLY A 298 -8.81 22.13 -1.25
N VAL A 299 -9.77 22.88 -0.74
CA VAL A 299 -9.77 23.40 0.63
C VAL A 299 -9.84 22.26 1.65
N GLU A 300 -10.74 21.31 1.48
CA GLU A 300 -10.93 20.14 2.36
C GLU A 300 -9.67 19.25 2.37
N ARG A 301 -9.07 18.99 1.21
CA ARG A 301 -7.81 18.25 1.07
C ARG A 301 -6.68 18.98 1.81
N THR A 302 -6.56 20.30 1.65
CA THR A 302 -5.60 21.14 2.40
C THR A 302 -5.82 21.06 3.90
N GLN A 303 -7.08 21.15 4.35
CA GLN A 303 -7.43 21.04 5.76
C GLN A 303 -7.06 19.67 6.34
N ARG A 304 -7.34 18.57 5.62
CA ARG A 304 -6.99 17.20 6.03
C ARG A 304 -5.49 17.05 6.23
N PHE A 305 -4.68 17.61 5.32
CA PHE A 305 -3.24 17.66 5.46
C PHE A 305 -2.82 18.39 6.75
N LEU A 306 -3.34 19.60 6.96
CA LEU A 306 -2.96 20.46 8.10
C LEU A 306 -3.39 19.89 9.45
N THR A 307 -4.59 19.32 9.54
CA THR A 307 -5.10 18.73 10.78
C THR A 307 -4.34 17.48 11.19
N SER A 308 -3.77 16.76 10.22
CA SER A 308 -2.99 15.55 10.45
C SER A 308 -1.54 15.81 10.86
N LEU A 309 -1.03 17.04 10.71
CA LEU A 309 0.33 17.39 11.10
C LEU A 309 0.58 17.24 12.60
N GLY A 310 1.75 16.73 12.96
CA GLY A 310 2.25 16.72 14.34
C GLY A 310 1.58 15.70 15.28
N ARG A 311 0.75 14.76 14.77
CA ARG A 311 0.14 13.73 15.61
C ARG A 311 1.10 12.58 15.94
N TYR A 312 1.79 12.05 14.94
CA TYR A 312 2.68 10.89 15.08
C TYR A 312 4.08 11.11 14.51
N GLY A 313 4.34 12.29 13.97
CA GLY A 313 5.63 12.65 13.36
C GLY A 313 5.61 14.03 12.73
N ASN A 314 6.65 14.34 11.97
CA ASN A 314 6.81 15.65 11.33
C ASN A 314 5.94 15.82 10.08
N THR A 315 5.49 14.72 9.47
CA THR A 315 4.60 14.73 8.30
C THR A 315 3.20 14.28 8.70
N PRO A 316 2.17 14.52 7.87
CA PRO A 316 0.80 14.14 8.20
C PRO A 316 0.49 12.67 7.91
N PHE A 317 1.46 11.86 7.46
CA PHE A 317 1.22 10.54 6.89
C PHE A 317 1.86 9.42 7.69
N LEU A 318 1.16 8.27 7.68
CA LEU A 318 1.61 6.99 8.19
C LEU A 318 1.65 5.95 7.06
N TRP A 319 2.58 5.03 7.16
CA TRP A 319 2.72 3.84 6.34
C TRP A 319 2.55 2.60 7.20
N PRO A 320 1.73 1.62 6.82
CA PRO A 320 1.64 0.35 7.51
C PRO A 320 2.92 -0.47 7.26
N MET A 321 3.51 -0.99 8.32
CA MET A 321 4.67 -1.88 8.21
C MET A 321 4.28 -3.12 7.39
N TYR A 322 5.20 -3.59 6.58
CA TYR A 322 5.02 -4.70 5.63
C TYR A 322 4.08 -4.38 4.44
N GLY A 323 3.56 -3.16 4.32
CA GLY A 323 2.75 -2.70 3.20
C GLY A 323 1.26 -2.55 3.49
N SER A 324 0.55 -1.95 2.54
CA SER A 324 -0.88 -1.63 2.65
C SER A 324 -1.77 -2.87 2.75
N GLY A 325 -1.30 -4.01 2.23
CA GLY A 325 -2.02 -5.28 2.24
C GLY A 325 -2.25 -5.88 3.63
N GLU A 326 -1.53 -5.41 4.66
CA GLU A 326 -1.77 -5.80 6.04
C GLU A 326 -3.11 -5.31 6.59
N LEU A 327 -3.62 -4.17 6.09
CA LEU A 327 -4.82 -3.55 6.62
C LEU A 327 -6.09 -4.37 6.39
N PRO A 328 -6.41 -4.87 5.18
CA PRO A 328 -7.54 -5.79 5.01
C PRO A 328 -7.43 -7.02 5.91
N GLN A 329 -6.23 -7.58 6.09
CA GLN A 329 -6.00 -8.74 6.94
C GLN A 329 -6.31 -8.47 8.42
N CYS A 330 -6.04 -7.25 8.91
CA CYS A 330 -6.41 -6.86 10.29
C CYS A 330 -7.93 -6.91 10.51
N PHE A 331 -8.72 -6.47 9.53
CA PHE A 331 -10.18 -6.56 9.60
C PHE A 331 -10.68 -7.99 9.42
N CYS A 332 -10.06 -8.77 8.51
CA CYS A 332 -10.35 -10.21 8.38
C CYS A 332 -10.10 -10.94 9.72
N ARG A 333 -8.99 -10.65 10.38
CA ARG A 333 -8.68 -11.22 11.70
C ARG A 333 -9.71 -10.83 12.74
N LEU A 334 -10.14 -9.56 12.77
CA LEU A 334 -11.19 -9.12 13.68
C LEU A 334 -12.48 -9.89 13.45
N CYS A 335 -12.93 -10.01 12.19
CA CYS A 335 -14.13 -10.76 11.85
C CYS A 335 -14.03 -12.22 12.34
N ALA A 336 -12.89 -12.89 12.13
CA ALA A 336 -12.68 -14.26 12.59
C ALA A 336 -12.72 -14.38 14.12
N VAL A 337 -12.18 -13.40 14.87
CA VAL A 337 -12.25 -13.36 16.35
C VAL A 337 -13.70 -13.30 16.84
N PHE A 338 -14.60 -12.66 16.08
CA PHE A 338 -16.03 -12.57 16.39
C PHE A 338 -16.87 -13.65 15.68
N GLY A 339 -16.27 -14.78 15.33
CA GLY A 339 -16.96 -15.97 14.81
C GLY A 339 -17.26 -15.96 13.32
N GLY A 340 -16.71 -15.01 12.56
CA GLY A 340 -16.79 -15.02 11.09
C GLY A 340 -16.03 -16.20 10.49
N VAL A 341 -16.62 -16.86 9.51
CA VAL A 341 -16.05 -18.02 8.82
C VAL A 341 -15.35 -17.56 7.55
N TYR A 342 -14.09 -17.93 7.38
CA TYR A 342 -13.28 -17.60 6.19
C TYR A 342 -12.99 -18.83 5.37
N HIS A 343 -13.07 -18.69 4.03
CA HIS A 343 -12.64 -19.73 3.12
C HIS A 343 -11.98 -19.13 1.88
N LEU A 344 -10.66 -19.24 1.81
CA LEU A 344 -9.87 -18.90 0.62
C LEU A 344 -9.91 -20.05 -0.40
N LYS A 345 -9.55 -19.78 -1.65
CA LYS A 345 -9.63 -20.73 -2.78
C LYS A 345 -11.05 -21.28 -3.00
N ARG A 346 -12.06 -20.50 -2.66
CA ARG A 346 -13.45 -20.88 -2.81
C ARG A 346 -14.24 -19.74 -3.47
N ALA A 347 -14.58 -19.96 -4.72
CA ALA A 347 -15.36 -18.99 -5.51
C ALA A 347 -16.86 -19.12 -5.25
N ALA A 348 -17.57 -18.01 -5.35
CA ALA A 348 -19.01 -18.03 -5.61
C ALA A 348 -19.21 -18.21 -7.12
N ASN A 349 -19.83 -19.33 -7.52
CA ASN A 349 -20.06 -19.63 -8.94
C ASN A 349 -21.22 -18.82 -9.51
N SER A 350 -22.28 -18.64 -8.71
CA SER A 350 -23.48 -17.92 -9.11
C SER A 350 -24.19 -17.29 -7.92
N VAL A 351 -24.89 -16.21 -8.17
CA VAL A 351 -25.82 -15.56 -7.23
C VAL A 351 -27.21 -16.09 -7.52
N ILE A 352 -27.94 -16.51 -6.49
CA ILE A 352 -29.34 -16.96 -6.58
C ILE A 352 -30.22 -15.73 -6.41
N VAL A 353 -30.96 -15.38 -7.45
CA VAL A 353 -31.88 -14.25 -7.46
C VAL A 353 -33.31 -14.80 -7.50
N ALA A 354 -34.09 -14.46 -6.48
CA ALA A 354 -35.51 -14.71 -6.42
C ALA A 354 -36.29 -13.52 -6.98
N GLN A 355 -37.34 -13.79 -7.74
CA GLN A 355 -38.29 -12.78 -8.17
C GLN A 355 -39.10 -12.35 -6.93
N GLY A 356 -38.82 -11.16 -6.42
CA GLY A 356 -39.60 -10.58 -5.33
C GLY A 356 -40.95 -10.09 -5.84
N GLY A 357 -42.00 -10.15 -5.00
CA GLY A 357 -43.30 -9.55 -5.32
C GLY A 357 -43.19 -8.02 -5.48
N GLU A 358 -43.91 -7.24 -4.70
CA GLU A 358 -43.87 -5.76 -4.77
C GLU A 358 -42.50 -5.11 -4.48
N GLY A 359 -41.53 -5.86 -3.91
CA GLY A 359 -40.21 -5.37 -3.50
C GLY A 359 -39.09 -5.47 -4.56
N GLY A 360 -39.37 -6.03 -5.76
CA GLY A 360 -38.34 -6.24 -6.78
C GLY A 360 -37.44 -7.48 -6.54
N PRO A 361 -36.36 -7.67 -7.33
CA PRO A 361 -35.48 -8.83 -7.22
C PRO A 361 -34.76 -8.86 -5.87
N HIS A 362 -34.58 -10.07 -5.31
CA HIS A 362 -33.95 -10.32 -4.02
C HIS A 362 -32.89 -11.43 -4.14
N CYS A 363 -31.72 -11.23 -3.57
CA CYS A 363 -30.70 -12.26 -3.48
C CYS A 363 -31.08 -13.25 -2.36
N ALA A 364 -31.35 -14.51 -2.73
CA ALA A 364 -31.64 -15.58 -1.78
C ALA A 364 -30.38 -16.29 -1.28
N GLY A 365 -29.25 -16.08 -1.92
CA GLY A 365 -27.98 -16.72 -1.57
C GLY A 365 -27.02 -16.85 -2.76
N ILE A 366 -26.06 -17.75 -2.62
CA ILE A 366 -25.08 -18.08 -3.66
C ILE A 366 -24.98 -19.59 -3.85
N VAL A 367 -24.42 -19.99 -4.99
CA VAL A 367 -23.90 -21.33 -5.23
C VAL A 367 -22.38 -21.29 -5.19
N SER A 368 -21.77 -22.13 -4.36
CA SER A 368 -20.32 -22.27 -4.24
C SER A 368 -19.96 -23.77 -4.33
N GLY A 369 -19.30 -24.15 -5.42
CA GLY A 369 -19.16 -25.56 -5.78
C GLY A 369 -20.53 -26.21 -6.00
N SER A 370 -20.80 -27.33 -5.34
CA SER A 370 -22.10 -28.02 -5.37
C SER A 370 -23.04 -27.61 -4.23
N GLN A 371 -22.70 -26.60 -3.43
CA GLN A 371 -23.44 -26.23 -2.24
C GLN A 371 -24.20 -24.90 -2.43
N ARG A 372 -25.48 -24.91 -2.04
CA ARG A 372 -26.31 -23.72 -1.89
C ARG A 372 -26.08 -23.10 -0.50
N LEU A 373 -25.76 -21.82 -0.46
CA LEU A 373 -25.58 -21.03 0.77
C LEU A 373 -26.57 -19.87 0.76
N THR A 374 -27.42 -19.77 1.77
CA THR A 374 -28.45 -18.73 1.87
C THR A 374 -27.96 -17.55 2.69
N THR A 375 -28.42 -16.33 2.36
CA THR A 375 -28.00 -15.13 3.04
C THR A 375 -29.11 -14.08 3.06
N GLN A 376 -29.09 -13.20 4.08
CA GLN A 376 -29.96 -12.02 4.12
C GLN A 376 -29.35 -10.86 3.31
N HIS A 377 -28.00 -10.70 3.35
CA HIS A 377 -27.26 -9.71 2.62
C HIS A 377 -26.06 -10.33 1.91
N LEU A 378 -25.84 -9.92 0.67
CA LEU A 378 -24.66 -10.25 -0.11
C LEU A 378 -23.81 -9.00 -0.29
N VAL A 379 -22.54 -9.08 0.15
CA VAL A 379 -21.50 -8.06 -0.11
C VAL A 379 -20.52 -8.67 -1.10
N ILE A 380 -20.26 -8.00 -2.22
CA ILE A 380 -19.45 -8.57 -3.29
C ILE A 380 -18.59 -7.49 -3.95
N ALA A 381 -17.32 -7.81 -4.20
CA ALA A 381 -16.45 -6.96 -4.99
C ALA A 381 -17.00 -6.75 -6.40
N VAL A 382 -16.93 -5.53 -6.93
CA VAL A 382 -17.35 -5.21 -8.31
C VAL A 382 -16.65 -6.12 -9.32
N SER A 383 -15.39 -6.49 -9.06
CA SER A 383 -14.62 -7.41 -9.91
C SER A 383 -15.22 -8.81 -9.99
N ASP A 384 -15.95 -9.26 -8.98
CA ASP A 384 -16.54 -10.60 -8.88
C ASP A 384 -18.05 -10.60 -9.14
N ALA A 385 -18.64 -9.42 -9.29
CA ALA A 385 -20.06 -9.24 -9.47
C ALA A 385 -20.57 -9.78 -10.82
N PRO A 386 -21.81 -10.27 -10.88
CA PRO A 386 -22.46 -10.64 -12.14
C PRO A 386 -22.50 -9.46 -13.12
N LYS A 387 -22.34 -9.76 -14.43
CA LYS A 387 -22.39 -8.74 -15.49
C LYS A 387 -23.69 -7.94 -15.49
N SER A 388 -24.80 -8.60 -15.21
CA SER A 388 -26.14 -7.96 -15.18
C SER A 388 -26.28 -6.91 -14.09
N PHE A 389 -25.40 -6.91 -13.05
CA PHE A 389 -25.42 -5.92 -11.98
C PHE A 389 -24.74 -4.60 -12.37
N LEU A 390 -24.05 -4.57 -13.49
CA LEU A 390 -23.37 -3.37 -13.99
C LEU A 390 -23.99 -2.96 -15.33
N LYS A 391 -24.25 -1.67 -15.51
CA LYS A 391 -24.68 -1.10 -16.80
C LYS A 391 -23.55 -1.04 -17.80
N SER A 392 -22.36 -0.72 -17.33
CA SER A 392 -21.16 -0.58 -18.15
C SER A 392 -19.92 -1.05 -17.40
N ALA A 393 -18.89 -1.43 -18.16
CA ALA A 393 -17.56 -1.62 -17.59
C ALA A 393 -17.02 -0.30 -17.03
N PRO A 394 -16.05 -0.33 -16.11
CA PRO A 394 -15.35 0.87 -15.64
C PRO A 394 -14.82 1.70 -16.80
N THR A 395 -15.04 3.01 -16.76
CA THR A 395 -14.60 3.94 -17.82
C THR A 395 -13.24 4.57 -17.55
N GLY A 396 -12.74 4.46 -16.33
CA GLY A 396 -11.44 4.96 -15.88
C GLY A 396 -10.54 3.84 -15.37
N GLY A 397 -9.29 4.18 -15.16
CA GLY A 397 -8.31 3.24 -14.62
C GLY A 397 -7.16 3.95 -13.91
N LEU A 398 -6.32 3.14 -13.29
CA LEU A 398 -5.08 3.55 -12.66
C LEU A 398 -3.90 3.00 -13.45
N SER A 399 -2.88 3.82 -13.63
CA SER A 399 -1.57 3.43 -14.13
C SER A 399 -0.64 3.21 -12.95
N ARG A 400 -0.09 1.99 -12.85
CA ARG A 400 0.73 1.55 -11.73
C ARG A 400 2.13 1.16 -12.18
N GLY A 401 3.14 1.59 -11.39
CA GLY A 401 4.52 1.17 -11.53
C GLY A 401 5.08 0.70 -10.20
N ILE A 402 5.82 -0.40 -10.20
CA ILE A 402 6.58 -0.92 -9.06
C ILE A 402 8.03 -1.07 -9.52
N PHE A 403 8.94 -0.41 -8.83
CA PHE A 403 10.34 -0.31 -9.22
C PHE A 403 11.25 -0.68 -8.06
N ILE A 404 12.28 -1.48 -8.33
CA ILE A 404 13.34 -1.79 -7.36
C ILE A 404 14.58 -1.02 -7.79
N THR A 405 15.15 -0.22 -6.86
CA THR A 405 16.33 0.62 -7.09
C THR A 405 17.45 0.32 -6.10
N ASP A 406 18.69 0.66 -6.48
CA ASP A 406 19.90 0.45 -5.68
C ASP A 406 20.11 1.52 -4.59
N ARG A 407 19.40 2.62 -4.68
CA ARG A 407 19.49 3.77 -3.75
C ARG A 407 18.20 4.59 -3.76
N SER A 408 18.07 5.49 -2.79
CA SER A 408 16.93 6.42 -2.68
C SER A 408 16.93 7.46 -3.79
N ILE A 409 15.72 7.92 -4.18
CA ILE A 409 15.51 9.03 -5.14
C ILE A 409 16.11 10.36 -4.66
N LEU A 410 16.29 10.54 -3.35
CA LEU A 410 16.98 11.69 -2.77
C LEU A 410 18.13 11.20 -1.90
N THR A 411 19.35 11.50 -2.30
CA THR A 411 20.58 11.10 -1.59
C THR A 411 20.74 11.85 -0.26
N GLY A 412 21.48 11.24 0.69
CA GLY A 412 21.86 11.88 1.96
C GLY A 412 21.00 11.58 3.18
N SER A 413 19.93 10.78 3.06
CA SER A 413 19.12 10.31 4.19
C SER A 413 19.36 8.81 4.45
N LYS A 414 19.62 8.46 5.71
CA LYS A 414 19.72 7.04 6.14
C LYS A 414 18.36 6.35 6.22
N GLU A 415 17.28 7.10 6.37
CA GLU A 415 15.90 6.62 6.45
C GLU A 415 15.09 7.21 5.31
N SER A 416 14.49 6.37 4.51
CA SER A 416 13.71 6.80 3.37
C SER A 416 12.34 6.14 3.35
N LEU A 417 11.40 6.83 3.93
CA LEU A 417 9.99 6.67 3.64
C LEU A 417 9.54 8.03 3.10
N THR A 418 9.36 8.10 1.79
CA THR A 418 9.18 9.35 1.08
C THR A 418 7.87 9.35 0.32
N LEU A 419 7.10 10.42 0.45
CA LEU A 419 6.02 10.76 -0.48
C LEU A 419 6.52 11.86 -1.40
N LEU A 420 6.41 11.67 -2.71
CA LEU A 420 6.66 12.69 -3.71
C LEU A 420 5.42 12.87 -4.57
N GLN A 421 4.95 14.09 -4.69
CA GLN A 421 3.97 14.49 -5.68
C GLN A 421 4.71 15.07 -6.89
N PHE A 422 4.68 14.30 -8.01
CA PHE A 422 5.33 14.68 -9.25
C PHE A 422 4.28 15.29 -10.20
N PRO A 423 4.29 16.61 -10.40
CA PRO A 423 3.27 17.31 -11.18
C PRO A 423 3.42 17.05 -12.67
N PRO A 424 2.35 17.29 -13.45
CA PRO A 424 2.43 17.27 -14.90
C PRO A 424 3.53 18.19 -15.41
N GLN A 425 4.34 17.70 -16.34
CA GLN A 425 5.38 18.48 -16.98
C GLN A 425 4.81 19.16 -18.24
N ASP A 426 5.19 20.41 -18.49
CA ASP A 426 4.76 21.20 -19.66
C ASP A 426 3.23 21.29 -19.86
N GLY A 427 2.47 21.17 -18.77
CA GLY A 427 1.00 21.20 -18.80
C GLY A 427 0.35 19.95 -19.39
N ASN A 428 1.12 18.94 -19.77
CA ASN A 428 0.66 17.66 -20.27
C ASN A 428 0.92 16.55 -19.25
N GLY A 429 -0.01 15.57 -19.18
CA GLY A 429 0.09 14.42 -18.29
C GLY A 429 -0.73 14.57 -17.02
N GLU A 430 -0.64 13.55 -16.18
CA GLU A 430 -1.36 13.45 -14.90
C GLU A 430 -0.41 13.68 -13.72
N LEU A 431 -0.97 14.04 -12.57
CA LEU A 431 -0.23 14.09 -11.32
C LEU A 431 0.18 12.67 -10.93
N VAL A 432 1.49 12.41 -10.77
CA VAL A 432 2.01 11.11 -10.36
C VAL A 432 2.34 11.12 -8.87
N THR A 433 1.68 10.27 -8.12
CA THR A 433 2.02 10.00 -6.72
C THR A 433 3.12 8.96 -6.66
N VAL A 434 4.23 9.30 -6.00
CA VAL A 434 5.39 8.44 -5.83
C VAL A 434 5.58 8.15 -4.35
N ILE A 435 5.57 6.88 -3.97
CA ILE A 435 5.86 6.43 -2.60
C ILE A 435 7.13 5.58 -2.64
N GLU A 436 8.19 6.07 -2.01
CA GLU A 436 9.44 5.35 -1.85
C GLU A 436 9.51 4.74 -0.46
N VAL A 437 9.72 3.44 -0.39
CA VAL A 437 9.88 2.68 0.85
C VAL A 437 11.24 2.01 0.90
N GLY A 438 11.86 2.05 2.06
CA GLY A 438 13.16 1.48 2.31
C GLY A 438 13.13 0.31 3.30
N PRO A 439 14.29 -0.24 3.67
CA PRO A 439 14.39 -1.40 4.58
C PRO A 439 13.73 -1.18 5.94
N SER A 440 13.68 0.06 6.41
CA SER A 440 13.08 0.42 7.70
C SER A 440 11.57 0.21 7.76
N THR A 441 10.90 -0.03 6.63
CA THR A 441 9.47 -0.34 6.53
C THR A 441 9.19 -1.83 6.39
N ASN A 442 10.24 -2.67 6.38
CA ASN A 442 10.18 -4.10 6.04
C ASN A 442 9.60 -4.39 4.64
N ALA A 443 9.65 -3.41 3.73
CA ALA A 443 9.19 -3.58 2.36
C ALA A 443 10.27 -4.07 1.40
N CYS A 444 11.57 -3.93 1.76
CA CYS A 444 12.68 -4.41 0.94
C CYS A 444 13.94 -4.71 1.77
N PRO A 445 14.91 -5.47 1.19
CA PRO A 445 16.20 -5.76 1.82
C PRO A 445 17.07 -4.51 1.99
N SER A 446 18.04 -4.57 2.91
CA SER A 446 19.06 -3.53 3.09
C SER A 446 19.82 -3.23 1.80
N GLY A 447 19.98 -1.96 1.48
CA GLY A 447 20.67 -1.49 0.28
C GLY A 447 19.82 -1.49 -0.98
N LEU A 448 18.51 -1.67 -0.83
CA LEU A 448 17.51 -1.55 -1.89
C LEU A 448 16.36 -0.64 -1.45
N PHE A 449 15.65 -0.11 -2.43
CA PHE A 449 14.44 0.67 -2.23
C PHE A 449 13.36 0.20 -3.20
N VAL A 450 12.11 0.29 -2.77
CA VAL A 450 10.96 0.08 -3.64
C VAL A 450 10.28 1.43 -3.88
N VAL A 451 10.11 1.77 -5.14
CA VAL A 451 9.44 2.99 -5.57
C VAL A 451 8.12 2.59 -6.24
N HIS A 452 7.04 3.01 -5.65
CA HIS A 452 5.70 2.85 -6.20
C HIS A 452 5.27 4.14 -6.89
N MET A 453 4.76 4.05 -8.11
CA MET A 453 4.17 5.18 -8.83
C MET A 453 2.73 4.90 -9.19
N THR A 454 1.86 5.89 -9.04
CA THR A 454 0.42 5.81 -9.36
C THR A 454 -0.03 7.11 -10.00
N CYS A 455 -0.77 7.01 -11.10
CA CYS A 455 -1.52 8.14 -11.66
C CYS A 455 -2.82 7.65 -12.30
N ARG A 456 -3.66 8.59 -12.74
CA ARG A 456 -4.83 8.29 -13.57
C ARG A 456 -4.38 7.67 -14.89
N GLN A 457 -5.08 6.64 -15.33
CA GLN A 457 -4.83 6.02 -16.62
C GLN A 457 -5.33 6.93 -17.77
N VAL A 458 -4.43 7.16 -18.71
CA VAL A 458 -4.74 7.77 -20.02
C VAL A 458 -4.34 6.82 -21.15
N LYS A 459 -3.21 6.12 -20.97
CA LYS A 459 -2.64 5.16 -21.91
C LYS A 459 -2.18 3.88 -21.18
N SER A 460 -1.11 3.26 -21.66
CA SER A 460 -0.41 2.22 -20.90
C SER A 460 0.32 2.84 -19.70
N ALA A 461 0.44 2.09 -18.60
CA ALA A 461 1.12 2.56 -17.40
C ALA A 461 2.57 2.99 -17.68
N ARG A 462 3.23 2.32 -18.63
CA ARG A 462 4.58 2.69 -19.05
C ARG A 462 4.63 4.08 -19.71
N GLU A 463 3.64 4.41 -20.57
CA GLU A 463 3.57 5.72 -21.21
C GLU A 463 3.16 6.81 -20.23
N ASP A 464 2.17 6.55 -19.38
CA ASP A 464 1.66 7.52 -18.40
C ASP A 464 2.73 7.89 -17.36
N LEU A 465 3.56 6.95 -16.95
CA LEU A 465 4.61 7.13 -15.93
C LEU A 465 5.97 7.52 -16.52
N ALA A 466 6.11 7.57 -17.86
CA ALA A 466 7.41 7.72 -18.53
C ALA A 466 8.17 8.98 -18.11
N SER A 467 7.49 10.12 -17.95
CA SER A 467 8.10 11.39 -17.53
C SER A 467 8.68 11.29 -16.12
N ALA A 468 7.91 10.78 -15.15
CA ALA A 468 8.37 10.62 -13.78
C ALA A 468 9.53 9.61 -13.69
N VAL A 469 9.43 8.47 -14.37
CA VAL A 469 10.47 7.43 -14.40
C VAL A 469 11.76 7.97 -14.97
N SER A 470 11.74 8.61 -16.14
CA SER A 470 12.94 9.15 -16.78
C SER A 470 13.60 10.29 -16.00
N THR A 471 12.78 11.08 -15.29
CA THR A 471 13.27 12.17 -14.44
C THR A 471 13.93 11.67 -13.17
N LEU A 472 13.31 10.67 -12.51
CA LEU A 472 13.73 10.23 -11.17
C LEU A 472 14.73 9.08 -11.18
N LEU A 473 14.69 8.19 -12.20
CA LEU A 473 15.44 6.94 -12.22
C LEU A 473 16.38 6.87 -13.43
N HIS A 474 17.49 6.14 -13.25
CA HIS A 474 18.37 5.77 -14.35
C HIS A 474 17.91 4.43 -14.93
N THR A 475 17.47 4.43 -16.20
CA THR A 475 16.75 3.32 -16.84
C THR A 475 17.58 2.52 -17.83
N GLU A 476 18.87 2.85 -18.01
CA GLU A 476 19.75 2.07 -18.88
C GLU A 476 20.17 0.78 -18.18
N PRO A 477 20.29 -0.33 -18.92
CA PRO A 477 20.74 -1.59 -18.36
C PRO A 477 22.17 -1.48 -17.81
N CYS A 478 22.42 -2.10 -16.65
CA CYS A 478 23.76 -2.20 -16.09
C CYS A 478 24.55 -3.29 -16.77
N GLU A 479 25.63 -2.95 -17.46
CA GLU A 479 26.59 -3.89 -18.04
C GLU A 479 27.54 -4.52 -17.00
N GLY A 480 27.05 -4.81 -15.80
CA GLY A 480 27.79 -5.65 -14.82
C GLY A 480 28.98 -5.01 -14.09
N VAL A 481 29.28 -3.73 -14.30
CA VAL A 481 30.37 -3.04 -13.59
C VAL A 481 29.87 -1.74 -12.98
N TYR A 482 29.47 -1.78 -11.71
CA TYR A 482 29.27 -0.57 -10.92
C TYR A 482 30.64 -0.03 -10.48
N ARG A 483 31.03 1.14 -11.00
CA ARG A 483 32.06 1.96 -10.36
C ARG A 483 31.38 2.71 -9.23
N SER A 484 31.79 2.45 -7.99
CA SER A 484 31.45 3.31 -6.85
C SER A 484 32.23 4.63 -7.04
N ASP A 485 31.58 5.63 -7.62
CA ASP A 485 32.14 6.98 -7.65
C ASP A 485 32.03 7.62 -6.27
N THR A 486 32.92 7.24 -5.38
CA THR A 486 33.34 8.01 -4.23
C THR A 486 34.86 8.01 -4.17
N GLN A 487 35.47 8.60 -5.17
CA GLN A 487 36.80 9.20 -5.01
C GLN A 487 36.91 10.33 -6.02
N SER A 488 36.64 11.55 -5.57
CA SER A 488 37.32 12.71 -6.09
C SER A 488 38.81 12.37 -6.14
N GLN A 489 39.33 12.12 -7.33
CA GLN A 489 40.78 12.10 -7.55
C GLN A 489 41.33 13.47 -7.21
N ALA A 490 41.72 13.65 -5.97
CA ALA A 490 42.75 14.58 -5.64
C ALA A 490 44.02 14.00 -6.28
N SER A 491 44.28 14.47 -7.47
CA SER A 491 45.57 14.24 -8.15
C SER A 491 46.70 14.68 -7.21
N GLN A 492 47.47 13.74 -6.69
CA GLN A 492 48.82 14.02 -6.22
C GLN A 492 49.59 14.52 -7.44
N LYS A 493 49.68 15.83 -7.58
CA LYS A 493 50.76 16.45 -8.36
C LYS A 493 51.89 16.72 -7.41
N ASN A 494 53.01 16.06 -7.73
CA ASN A 494 54.31 16.37 -7.21
C ASN A 494 54.58 17.86 -7.36
N ASP A 495 55.08 18.48 -6.28
CA ASP A 495 55.70 19.79 -6.28
C ASP A 495 56.81 19.83 -7.33
N GLU A 496 56.66 20.69 -8.31
CA GLU A 496 57.71 21.54 -8.87
C GLU A 496 57.12 22.46 -9.96
N ASP A 497 57.32 23.77 -9.69
CA ASP A 497 57.31 24.90 -10.64
C ASP A 497 56.05 25.65 -11.04
N LYS A 498 56.00 26.88 -10.46
CA LYS A 498 55.71 28.22 -11.04
C LYS A 498 54.31 28.66 -11.41
N ASP A 499 53.90 29.68 -10.68
CA ASP A 499 53.15 30.91 -11.07
C ASP A 499 52.51 30.95 -12.45
N VAL A 500 51.15 30.85 -12.50
CA VAL A 500 50.29 31.58 -13.44
C VAL A 500 48.99 31.94 -12.76
N GLU A 501 48.72 33.25 -12.77
CA GLU A 501 47.49 33.89 -12.31
C GLU A 501 46.22 33.42 -13.01
N GLY A 502 45.15 33.23 -12.23
CA GLY A 502 43.78 33.59 -12.53
C GLY A 502 43.10 32.89 -13.74
N THR A 503 42.41 31.79 -13.47
CA THR A 503 41.19 31.45 -14.24
C THR A 503 40.17 30.84 -13.28
N ASP A 504 38.97 31.43 -13.28
CA ASP A 504 37.77 31.00 -12.58
C ASP A 504 37.57 29.50 -12.76
N ILE A 505 37.73 28.74 -11.69
CA ILE A 505 37.22 27.37 -11.62
C ILE A 505 35.72 27.47 -11.40
N SER A 506 34.98 27.51 -12.51
CA SER A 506 33.54 27.32 -12.50
C SER A 506 33.27 26.03 -11.70
N GLN A 507 32.57 26.19 -10.56
CA GLN A 507 32.04 25.10 -9.77
C GLN A 507 31.21 24.21 -10.68
N ALA A 508 31.76 23.09 -11.09
CA ALA A 508 30.99 22.03 -11.72
C ALA A 508 29.94 21.59 -10.69
N VAL A 509 28.70 21.94 -10.94
CA VAL A 509 27.53 21.49 -10.17
C VAL A 509 27.48 19.98 -10.34
N ILE A 510 27.92 19.23 -9.35
CA ILE A 510 27.79 17.77 -9.32
C ILE A 510 26.29 17.48 -9.30
N GLN A 511 25.73 17.10 -10.45
CA GLN A 511 24.34 16.67 -10.52
C GLN A 511 24.17 15.42 -9.63
N PRO A 512 23.12 15.34 -8.81
CA PRO A 512 22.87 14.16 -7.98
C PRO A 512 22.69 12.94 -8.88
N VAL A 513 23.46 11.88 -8.61
CA VAL A 513 23.39 10.62 -9.38
C VAL A 513 22.02 9.99 -9.14
N LYS A 514 21.22 9.82 -10.21
CA LYS A 514 19.92 9.16 -10.15
C LYS A 514 20.06 7.70 -9.67
N PRO A 515 19.09 7.16 -8.90
CA PRO A 515 19.08 5.76 -8.53
C PRO A 515 18.99 4.86 -9.76
N GLN A 516 19.76 3.78 -9.76
CA GLN A 516 19.72 2.79 -10.82
C GLN A 516 18.49 1.91 -10.68
N LEU A 517 17.72 1.81 -11.73
CA LEU A 517 16.59 0.89 -11.83
C LEU A 517 17.12 -0.53 -12.07
N LEU A 518 16.75 -1.47 -11.19
CA LEU A 518 17.16 -2.86 -11.26
C LEU A 518 16.09 -3.76 -11.88
N TRP A 519 14.83 -3.49 -11.50
CA TRP A 519 13.65 -4.21 -11.96
C TRP A 519 12.45 -3.28 -11.99
N SER A 520 11.56 -3.46 -12.96
CA SER A 520 10.34 -2.68 -13.13
C SER A 520 9.15 -3.56 -13.51
N LEU A 521 8.00 -3.20 -12.95
CA LEU A 521 6.70 -3.75 -13.32
C LEU A 521 5.74 -2.59 -13.57
N TYR A 522 5.07 -2.60 -14.71
CA TYR A 522 4.00 -1.68 -15.07
C TYR A 522 2.72 -2.46 -15.31
N PHE A 523 1.60 -1.93 -14.91
CA PHE A 523 0.28 -2.46 -15.24
C PHE A 523 -0.79 -1.39 -15.09
N ASN A 524 -1.90 -1.58 -15.78
CA ASN A 524 -3.13 -0.81 -15.59
C ASN A 524 -4.14 -1.67 -14.82
N CYS A 525 -4.97 -1.03 -14.01
CA CYS A 525 -6.13 -1.64 -13.38
C CYS A 525 -7.35 -0.72 -13.49
N PRO A 526 -8.58 -1.26 -13.60
CA PRO A 526 -9.78 -0.46 -13.70
C PRO A 526 -10.06 0.28 -12.38
N GLU A 527 -10.55 1.49 -12.48
CA GLU A 527 -11.08 2.26 -11.35
C GLU A 527 -12.58 1.97 -11.23
N THR A 528 -12.97 1.24 -10.19
CA THR A 528 -14.31 0.67 -10.07
C THR A 528 -15.26 1.47 -9.19
N SER A 529 -14.80 2.57 -8.56
CA SER A 529 -15.65 3.44 -7.73
C SER A 529 -16.67 4.21 -8.55
N SER A 530 -16.39 4.41 -9.84
CA SER A 530 -17.25 5.13 -10.79
C SER A 530 -18.19 4.22 -11.61
N CYS A 531 -18.27 2.91 -11.29
CA CYS A 531 -19.10 1.99 -12.03
C CYS A 531 -20.60 2.33 -11.90
N ASP A 532 -21.27 2.37 -13.04
CA ASP A 532 -22.73 2.49 -13.10
C ASP A 532 -23.40 1.16 -12.74
N LEU A 533 -24.35 1.21 -11.79
CA LEU A 533 -25.10 0.03 -11.39
C LEU A 533 -26.35 -0.16 -12.25
N SER A 534 -26.68 -1.42 -12.54
CA SER A 534 -27.92 -1.80 -13.19
C SER A 534 -29.13 -1.59 -12.26
N ALA A 535 -30.31 -1.39 -12.87
CA ALA A 535 -31.57 -1.39 -12.12
C ALA A 535 -31.95 -2.80 -11.60
N ASP A 536 -31.31 -3.85 -12.15
CA ASP A 536 -31.58 -5.25 -11.80
C ASP A 536 -30.76 -5.77 -10.61
N VAL A 537 -29.98 -4.90 -9.95
CA VAL A 537 -29.25 -5.29 -8.73
C VAL A 537 -30.24 -5.52 -7.60
N PRO A 538 -30.28 -6.73 -7.00
CA PRO A 538 -31.16 -6.98 -5.86
C PRO A 538 -30.88 -6.00 -4.69
N SER A 539 -31.94 -5.57 -4.01
CA SER A 539 -31.85 -4.53 -2.97
C SER A 539 -30.94 -4.90 -1.78
N ASN A 540 -30.74 -6.19 -1.54
CA ASN A 540 -29.87 -6.73 -0.49
C ASN A 540 -28.48 -7.14 -0.99
N VAL A 541 -28.10 -6.74 -2.20
CA VAL A 541 -26.74 -6.90 -2.75
C VAL A 541 -26.00 -5.57 -2.68
N HIS A 542 -24.81 -5.61 -2.11
CA HIS A 542 -23.95 -4.43 -1.90
C HIS A 542 -22.62 -4.64 -2.64
N LEU A 543 -22.33 -3.76 -3.59
CA LEU A 543 -21.12 -3.81 -4.41
C LEU A 543 -20.00 -2.99 -3.77
N CYS A 544 -18.81 -3.58 -3.67
CA CYS A 544 -17.60 -2.95 -3.13
C CYS A 544 -16.63 -2.61 -4.26
N SER A 545 -16.15 -1.36 -4.28
CA SER A 545 -15.13 -0.92 -5.24
C SER A 545 -13.73 -1.34 -4.81
N GLY A 546 -12.85 -1.54 -5.81
CA GLY A 546 -11.44 -1.73 -5.63
C GLY A 546 -10.67 -0.44 -5.27
N PRO A 547 -9.34 -0.45 -5.36
CA PRO A 547 -8.52 0.73 -5.13
C PRO A 547 -8.86 1.88 -6.09
N ASP A 548 -8.84 3.09 -5.55
CA ASP A 548 -9.06 4.36 -6.25
C ASP A 548 -7.74 5.16 -6.37
N LEU A 549 -7.83 6.36 -6.94
CA LEU A 549 -6.69 7.26 -7.14
C LEU A 549 -6.29 8.02 -5.87
N ASP A 550 -7.17 8.15 -4.88
CA ASP A 550 -6.88 8.89 -3.66
C ASP A 550 -5.70 8.28 -2.90
N LEU A 551 -4.92 9.12 -2.22
CA LEU A 551 -3.73 8.69 -1.50
C LEU A 551 -4.04 7.79 -0.30
N ASP A 552 -5.22 7.96 0.29
CA ASP A 552 -5.66 7.28 1.52
C ASP A 552 -6.79 6.25 1.30
N PHE A 553 -7.39 5.80 2.36
CA PHE A 553 -8.46 4.81 2.38
C PHE A 553 -9.86 5.40 2.63
N GLU A 554 -10.02 6.71 2.48
CA GLU A 554 -11.26 7.42 2.85
C GLU A 554 -12.49 6.87 2.11
N VAL A 555 -12.34 6.63 0.80
CA VAL A 555 -13.41 6.09 -0.05
C VAL A 555 -13.85 4.71 0.44
N ALA A 556 -12.90 3.81 0.71
CA ALA A 556 -13.20 2.45 1.17
C ALA A 556 -13.87 2.45 2.55
N VAL A 557 -13.40 3.27 3.49
CA VAL A 557 -14.00 3.39 4.83
C VAL A 557 -15.40 3.96 4.76
N LYS A 558 -15.62 5.00 3.94
CA LYS A 558 -16.94 5.61 3.74
C LYS A 558 -17.90 4.61 3.13
N GLN A 559 -17.50 3.92 2.06
CA GLN A 559 -18.33 2.91 1.41
C GLN A 559 -18.71 1.78 2.39
N ALA A 560 -17.77 1.30 3.19
CA ALA A 560 -18.04 0.28 4.19
C ALA A 560 -19.06 0.73 5.25
N LYS A 561 -18.96 1.98 5.74
CA LYS A 561 -19.94 2.58 6.66
C LYS A 561 -21.31 2.68 6.03
N ASP A 562 -21.38 3.13 4.78
CA ASP A 562 -22.65 3.31 4.05
C ASP A 562 -23.33 1.96 3.79
N ILE A 563 -22.57 0.93 3.40
CA ILE A 563 -23.08 -0.44 3.21
C ILE A 563 -23.58 -1.00 4.54
N PHE A 564 -22.79 -0.93 5.60
CA PHE A 564 -23.19 -1.44 6.91
C PHE A 564 -24.47 -0.76 7.43
N LYS A 565 -24.57 0.56 7.31
CA LYS A 565 -25.75 1.31 7.73
C LYS A 565 -27.00 0.96 6.92
N LYS A 566 -26.87 0.62 5.64
CA LYS A 566 -27.97 0.11 4.82
C LYS A 566 -28.44 -1.27 5.27
N MET A 567 -27.51 -2.16 5.64
CA MET A 567 -27.82 -3.52 6.12
C MET A 567 -28.43 -3.50 7.53
N TYR A 568 -27.84 -2.68 8.41
CA TYR A 568 -28.16 -2.67 9.85
C TYR A 568 -28.27 -1.23 10.37
N PRO A 569 -29.37 -0.51 10.04
CA PRO A 569 -29.52 0.92 10.39
C PRO A 569 -29.54 1.19 11.90
N ASP A 570 -29.97 0.21 12.71
CA ASP A 570 -30.10 0.33 14.15
C ASP A 570 -28.84 -0.13 14.93
N CYS A 571 -27.82 -0.62 14.21
CA CYS A 571 -26.58 -1.08 14.82
C CYS A 571 -25.46 -0.02 14.72
N GLU A 572 -24.65 0.05 15.76
CA GLU A 572 -23.43 0.86 15.74
C GLU A 572 -22.37 0.22 14.82
N PHE A 573 -21.70 1.04 14.02
CA PHE A 573 -20.64 0.59 13.11
C PHE A 573 -19.34 0.34 13.88
N LEU A 574 -18.87 -0.89 13.92
CA LEU A 574 -17.65 -1.32 14.62
C LEU A 574 -17.58 -0.77 16.07
N PRO A 575 -18.54 -1.12 16.93
CA PRO A 575 -18.53 -0.67 18.32
C PRO A 575 -17.23 -1.10 19.01
N ARG A 576 -16.80 -0.36 20.03
CA ARG A 576 -15.62 -0.70 20.83
C ARG A 576 -15.75 -2.12 21.38
N ALA A 577 -14.64 -2.87 21.42
CA ALA A 577 -14.63 -4.16 22.12
C ALA A 577 -14.94 -3.91 23.60
N PRO A 578 -15.79 -4.70 24.22
CA PRO A 578 -15.89 -4.71 25.66
C PRO A 578 -14.50 -4.98 26.25
N ASP A 579 -14.16 -4.24 27.31
CA ASP A 579 -12.94 -4.52 28.06
C ASP A 579 -13.08 -5.91 28.73
N PRO A 580 -11.99 -6.65 28.96
CA PRO A 580 -12.08 -7.97 29.57
C PRO A 580 -12.85 -8.01 30.89
N GLU A 581 -12.89 -6.89 31.61
CA GLU A 581 -13.63 -6.70 32.85
C GLU A 581 -15.14 -6.51 32.64
N GLU A 582 -15.57 -6.15 31.42
CA GLU A 582 -16.98 -5.95 31.04
C GLU A 582 -17.60 -7.25 30.50
N ILE A 583 -16.82 -8.30 30.26
CA ILE A 583 -17.30 -9.58 29.75
C ILE A 583 -17.91 -10.37 30.92
N VAL A 584 -19.22 -10.27 31.05
CA VAL A 584 -19.98 -11.16 31.92
C VAL A 584 -20.11 -12.50 31.22
N LEU A 585 -19.42 -13.52 31.69
CA LEU A 585 -19.64 -14.90 31.25
C LEU A 585 -20.95 -15.37 31.88
N ASP A 586 -22.00 -15.51 31.11
CA ASP A 586 -23.20 -16.22 31.54
C ASP A 586 -22.83 -17.71 31.76
N ASP A 587 -22.90 -18.17 32.98
CA ASP A 587 -22.48 -19.52 33.42
C ASP A 587 -23.36 -20.67 32.85
N ASP A 588 -24.35 -20.38 32.00
CA ASP A 588 -25.36 -21.35 31.56
C ASP A 588 -25.22 -21.80 30.07
N THR A 589 -24.13 -21.49 29.37
CA THR A 589 -23.87 -22.07 28.06
C THR A 589 -22.76 -23.11 28.09
N GLU A 590 -23.08 -24.37 27.74
CA GLU A 590 -22.09 -25.45 27.57
C GLU A 590 -20.85 -25.00 26.79
N PRO A 591 -19.64 -25.34 27.24
CA PRO A 591 -18.40 -24.89 26.65
C PRO A 591 -18.23 -25.55 25.26
N GLY A 592 -18.25 -24.77 24.20
CA GLY A 592 -17.68 -25.18 22.94
C GLY A 592 -16.19 -25.49 23.07
N PRO A 593 -15.59 -26.29 22.16
CA PRO A 593 -14.26 -26.89 22.37
C PRO A 593 -13.18 -25.83 22.64
N ALA A 594 -12.57 -25.96 23.83
CA ALA A 594 -11.52 -25.08 24.29
C ALA A 594 -10.27 -25.15 23.39
N PHE A 595 -9.83 -24.04 22.89
CA PHE A 595 -8.47 -23.89 22.39
C PHE A 595 -7.49 -23.93 23.56
N ILE A 596 -6.60 -24.91 23.54
CA ILE A 596 -5.57 -25.11 24.56
C ILE A 596 -4.51 -24.01 24.40
N ASP A 597 -4.50 -23.06 25.32
CA ASP A 597 -3.45 -22.06 25.46
C ASP A 597 -2.27 -22.70 26.19
N ASN A 598 -1.18 -22.99 25.50
CA ASN A 598 0.09 -23.36 26.11
C ASN A 598 0.73 -22.13 26.76
N LYS A 599 0.36 -21.82 28.00
CA LYS A 599 1.14 -20.93 28.85
C LYS A 599 2.33 -21.71 29.42
N ALA A 600 3.53 -21.32 29.00
CA ALA A 600 4.75 -21.65 29.72
C ALA A 600 4.72 -20.91 31.06
N GLU A 601 4.71 -21.66 32.15
CA GLU A 601 4.90 -21.15 33.50
C GLU A 601 6.33 -20.62 33.65
N SER A 602 6.47 -19.33 33.93
CA SER A 602 7.71 -18.77 34.46
C SER A 602 7.49 -18.44 35.94
N ASP A 603 7.96 -19.34 36.82
CA ASP A 603 8.15 -19.09 38.23
C ASP A 603 9.14 -17.93 38.43
N THR A 604 8.69 -16.88 39.11
CA THR A 604 9.59 -15.92 39.78
C THR A 604 9.08 -15.71 41.21
N PRO A 605 9.89 -15.96 42.24
CA PRO A 605 9.50 -15.74 43.65
C PRO A 605 9.55 -14.26 44.00
N ALA A 606 8.58 -13.84 44.80
CA ALA A 606 8.49 -12.51 45.39
C ALA A 606 9.64 -12.23 46.38
N PRO A 607 10.14 -10.99 46.47
CA PRO A 607 11.02 -10.61 47.57
C PRO A 607 10.22 -10.32 48.84
N ALA A 608 10.72 -10.87 49.95
CA ALA A 608 10.29 -10.54 51.30
C ALA A 608 10.95 -9.25 51.78
N GLU A 609 10.18 -8.43 52.53
CA GLU A 609 10.45 -7.23 53.32
C GLU A 609 10.77 -5.93 52.56
#